data_4d823347e1339f16efd2b8a95f5584cf
#
_entry.id   4d823347e1339f16efd2b8a95f5584cf
#
_cell.length_a   1.000
_cell.length_b   1.000
_cell.length_c   1.000
_cell.angle_alpha   90.00
_cell.angle_beta   90.00
_cell.angle_gamma   90.00
#
_symmetry.space_group_name_H-M   'P 1'
#
loop_
_entity.id
_entity.type
_entity.pdbx_description
1 polymer ?
#
loop_
_entity_poly.entity_id
_entity_poly.type
_entity_poly.pdbx_seq_one_letter_code
_entity_poly.pdbx_strand_id
1 'polypeptide(L)'
;MKKSKIIKVAILALFSAVLLTLNNVGAISSNPYNDWKTSAINYPNNGQLVPAGPITITWDRLSIDSHEVIGYEVYLDNVLQNSTIIDEGDIFSCEVYTTKVAQHQVKILAQLSNNTKISTSARNFYISKKGMGFYSGNGYSAIQDAQNMGLSWYYNWGTAPTYAGTCPNQKIDFVPMIWGAYNGSNEQLTTIKNAGYKTVLGYNEPDFVDQSNVPVATAIANQHYFTNSGMRIGAPATAIQAPHSEWFNEYWQGINTDDIDFIPVHNYPGNIGVTDKEIKDNAKSFLNFINETHNKFNKPIWVTEFAVANWDPYWDGYNGANEANKAEVRKFLNYVINGFDNNVGLNDLEFVERYAWFSFDALDRYGGDSGLFNTKADHDKNSMLKIGTLTTLGNDYRNLGNPEGYILPNLMGEIEPSIEDEYVDDYVNVMINGRSENVVLGSKFDKIDTPVKDGYVFSGWYSDVY
;
A
#
# COMPACT_ATOMS: atom_id res chain seq x y z
N MET A 1 28.96 4.15 -57.98
CA MET A 1 27.51 4.19 -58.19
C MET A 1 27.00 2.79 -58.54
N LYS A 2 25.86 2.35 -58.04
CA LYS A 2 25.20 1.04 -58.15
C LYS A 2 25.76 -0.06 -57.24
N LYS A 3 25.30 -0.09 -55.98
CA LYS A 3 25.07 -1.31 -55.18
C LYS A 3 24.23 -0.89 -53.94
N SER A 4 22.92 -0.69 -54.14
CA SER A 4 21.99 -0.61 -52.99
C SER A 4 20.53 -0.72 -53.47
N LYS A 5 20.16 -1.84 -54.09
CA LYS A 5 18.75 -2.11 -54.46
C LYS A 5 18.29 -3.57 -54.34
N ILE A 6 19.06 -4.45 -53.71
CA ILE A 6 18.69 -5.91 -53.71
C ILE A 6 18.30 -6.43 -52.31
N ILE A 7 18.41 -5.65 -51.26
CA ILE A 7 18.11 -6.15 -49.87
C ILE A 7 16.68 -5.85 -49.38
N LYS A 8 15.90 -5.06 -50.12
CA LYS A 8 14.51 -4.69 -49.67
C LYS A 8 13.40 -5.65 -50.17
N VAL A 9 13.68 -6.60 -51.03
CA VAL A 9 12.65 -7.49 -51.59
C VAL A 9 12.60 -8.87 -50.89
N ALA A 10 13.67 -9.29 -50.22
CA ALA A 10 13.72 -10.59 -49.55
C ALA A 10 13.05 -10.64 -48.17
N ILE A 11 12.83 -9.48 -47.54
CA ILE A 11 12.21 -9.43 -46.19
C ILE A 11 10.68 -9.38 -46.24
N LEU A 12 10.09 -8.94 -47.36
CA LEU A 12 8.63 -8.91 -47.53
C LEU A 12 8.04 -10.27 -47.93
N ALA A 13 8.86 -11.19 -48.46
CA ALA A 13 8.39 -12.52 -48.87
C ALA A 13 8.41 -13.54 -47.70
N LEU A 14 9.19 -13.31 -46.63
CA LEU A 14 9.19 -14.17 -45.45
C LEU A 14 8.06 -13.86 -44.49
N PHE A 15 7.55 -12.62 -44.46
CA PHE A 15 6.40 -12.25 -43.62
C PHE A 15 5.05 -12.73 -44.21
N SER A 16 4.93 -12.90 -45.50
CA SER A 16 3.73 -13.42 -46.17
C SER A 16 3.59 -14.94 -46.08
N ALA A 17 4.67 -15.67 -45.87
CA ALA A 17 4.65 -17.15 -45.78
C ALA A 17 4.37 -17.63 -44.36
N VAL A 18 4.63 -16.80 -43.32
CA VAL A 18 4.30 -17.12 -41.90
C VAL A 18 2.85 -16.79 -41.59
N LEU A 19 2.20 -15.85 -42.32
CA LEU A 19 0.78 -15.54 -42.14
C LEU A 19 -0.17 -16.56 -42.81
N LEU A 20 0.31 -17.40 -43.68
CA LEU A 20 -0.52 -18.39 -44.44
C LEU A 20 -0.54 -19.79 -43.80
N THR A 21 0.25 -20.04 -42.76
CA THR A 21 0.24 -21.33 -42.05
C THR A 21 -0.47 -21.31 -40.71
N LEU A 22 -0.98 -20.12 -40.26
CA LEU A 22 -1.76 -20.00 -39.04
C LEU A 22 -3.30 -20.03 -39.25
N ASN A 23 -3.76 -20.22 -40.48
CA ASN A 23 -5.20 -20.23 -40.80
C ASN A 23 -5.87 -21.60 -40.81
N ASN A 24 -5.27 -22.62 -40.18
CA ASN A 24 -5.90 -23.93 -40.02
C ASN A 24 -5.81 -24.49 -38.58
N VAL A 25 -5.71 -23.62 -37.57
CA VAL A 25 -6.24 -23.98 -36.25
C VAL A 25 -7.73 -23.67 -36.33
N GLY A 26 -8.55 -24.71 -36.41
CA GLY A 26 -10.00 -24.59 -36.41
C GLY A 26 -10.39 -23.59 -35.32
N ALA A 27 -11.06 -22.52 -35.72
CA ALA A 27 -11.67 -21.60 -34.80
C ALA A 27 -12.54 -22.46 -33.88
N ILE A 28 -12.09 -22.66 -32.64
CA ILE A 28 -12.98 -23.05 -31.58
C ILE A 28 -14.00 -21.90 -31.54
N SER A 29 -15.22 -22.18 -31.99
CA SER A 29 -16.33 -21.24 -31.87
C SER A 29 -16.49 -20.97 -30.40
N SER A 30 -15.82 -19.94 -29.89
CA SER A 30 -16.05 -19.45 -28.55
C SER A 30 -17.51 -19.03 -28.51
N ASN A 31 -18.26 -19.59 -27.58
CA ASN A 31 -19.63 -19.16 -27.34
C ASN A 31 -19.52 -17.80 -26.63
N PRO A 32 -19.82 -16.65 -27.25
CA PRO A 32 -19.64 -15.32 -26.66
C PRO A 32 -20.27 -15.20 -25.27
N TYR A 33 -21.29 -15.95 -25.02
CA TYR A 33 -21.98 -16.06 -23.74
C TYR A 33 -21.12 -16.73 -22.64
N ASN A 34 -20.40 -17.80 -22.96
CA ASN A 34 -19.50 -18.45 -22.00
C ASN A 34 -18.26 -17.60 -21.73
N ASP A 35 -17.78 -16.89 -22.75
CA ASP A 35 -16.66 -15.97 -22.59
C ASP A 35 -17.01 -14.81 -21.69
N TRP A 36 -18.19 -14.19 -21.86
CA TRP A 36 -18.66 -13.12 -20.96
C TRP A 36 -18.73 -13.57 -19.50
N LYS A 37 -19.23 -14.75 -19.22
CA LYS A 37 -19.29 -15.27 -17.85
C LYS A 37 -17.95 -15.33 -17.15
N THR A 38 -16.88 -15.57 -17.87
CA THR A 38 -15.56 -15.80 -17.29
C THR A 38 -14.62 -14.61 -17.39
N SER A 39 -14.82 -13.74 -18.40
CA SER A 39 -13.89 -12.66 -18.72
C SER A 39 -14.47 -11.25 -18.59
N ALA A 40 -15.78 -11.08 -18.43
CA ALA A 40 -16.42 -9.76 -18.49
C ALA A 40 -15.89 -8.74 -17.48
N ILE A 41 -15.49 -9.15 -16.28
CA ILE A 41 -15.03 -8.20 -15.25
C ILE A 41 -13.60 -7.78 -15.58
N ASN A 42 -13.42 -6.49 -15.93
CA ASN A 42 -12.15 -5.90 -16.31
C ASN A 42 -11.35 -5.43 -15.09
N TYR A 43 -12.03 -4.89 -14.08
CA TYR A 43 -11.41 -4.45 -12.82
C TYR A 43 -12.34 -4.74 -11.64
N PRO A 44 -11.79 -5.21 -10.50
CA PRO A 44 -10.39 -5.61 -10.28
C PRO A 44 -10.00 -6.89 -11.01
N ASN A 45 -8.68 -7.09 -11.22
CA ASN A 45 -8.17 -8.36 -11.73
C ASN A 45 -8.28 -9.45 -10.66
N ASN A 46 -8.33 -10.71 -11.10
CA ASN A 46 -8.37 -11.82 -10.16
C ASN A 46 -7.11 -11.88 -9.29
N GLY A 47 -7.29 -11.92 -7.97
CA GLY A 47 -6.20 -11.92 -7.00
C GLY A 47 -5.51 -10.56 -6.81
N GLN A 48 -6.00 -9.48 -7.43
CA GLN A 48 -5.41 -8.16 -7.31
C GLN A 48 -5.55 -7.62 -5.89
N LEU A 49 -4.51 -6.96 -5.39
CA LEU A 49 -4.54 -6.13 -4.19
C LEU A 49 -5.05 -4.73 -4.57
N VAL A 50 -6.12 -4.29 -3.93
CA VAL A 50 -6.82 -3.03 -4.24
C VAL A 50 -6.86 -2.16 -2.98
N PRO A 51 -6.70 -0.83 -3.09
CA PRO A 51 -6.82 0.04 -1.93
C PRO A 51 -8.23 0.02 -1.34
N ALA A 52 -8.32 0.15 -0.03
CA ALA A 52 -9.57 0.34 0.69
C ALA A 52 -10.22 1.70 0.37
N GLY A 53 -11.52 1.77 0.54
CA GLY A 53 -12.37 2.92 0.23
C GLY A 53 -13.25 2.67 -1.00
N PRO A 54 -13.54 3.69 -1.82
CA PRO A 54 -14.32 3.53 -3.05
C PRO A 54 -13.51 2.79 -4.13
N ILE A 55 -14.18 1.83 -4.78
CA ILE A 55 -13.60 0.95 -5.81
C ILE A 55 -14.51 1.00 -7.03
N THR A 56 -14.00 1.43 -8.17
CA THR A 56 -14.75 1.40 -9.43
C THR A 56 -14.65 0.00 -10.05
N ILE A 57 -15.70 -0.78 -9.98
CA ILE A 57 -15.81 -2.07 -10.67
C ILE A 57 -16.14 -1.78 -12.15
N THR A 58 -15.45 -2.44 -13.07
CA THR A 58 -15.69 -2.29 -14.51
C THR A 58 -15.90 -3.65 -15.19
N TRP A 59 -16.83 -3.69 -16.17
CA TRP A 59 -17.12 -4.92 -16.92
C TRP A 59 -17.59 -4.62 -18.34
N ASP A 60 -17.42 -5.60 -19.23
CA ASP A 60 -17.84 -5.52 -20.61
C ASP A 60 -19.37 -5.72 -20.74
N ARG A 61 -19.95 -5.05 -21.73
CA ARG A 61 -21.36 -5.25 -22.13
C ARG A 61 -21.59 -6.72 -22.52
N LEU A 62 -22.65 -7.31 -21.99
CA LEU A 62 -23.15 -8.60 -22.51
C LEU A 62 -23.91 -8.36 -23.82
N SER A 63 -23.51 -9.04 -24.89
CA SER A 63 -24.21 -9.08 -26.17
C SER A 63 -24.70 -10.48 -26.45
N ILE A 64 -26.02 -10.66 -26.64
CA ILE A 64 -26.66 -11.92 -27.02
C ILE A 64 -27.73 -11.67 -28.07
N ASP A 65 -27.74 -12.53 -29.10
CA ASP A 65 -28.65 -12.36 -30.25
C ASP A 65 -30.13 -12.60 -29.93
N SER A 66 -30.41 -13.34 -28.83
CA SER A 66 -31.77 -13.81 -28.53
C SER A 66 -32.61 -12.88 -27.65
N HIS A 67 -31.98 -12.02 -26.84
CA HIS A 67 -32.64 -11.18 -25.85
C HIS A 67 -31.86 -9.91 -25.58
N GLU A 68 -32.53 -8.80 -25.38
CA GLU A 68 -31.95 -7.54 -24.97
C GLU A 68 -31.55 -7.58 -23.48
N VAL A 69 -30.38 -7.00 -23.15
CA VAL A 69 -29.95 -6.74 -21.78
C VAL A 69 -30.59 -5.45 -21.31
N ILE A 70 -31.46 -5.52 -20.31
CA ILE A 70 -32.25 -4.38 -19.79
C ILE A 70 -31.63 -3.74 -18.55
N GLY A 71 -30.58 -4.34 -17.99
CA GLY A 71 -29.87 -3.79 -16.82
C GLY A 71 -28.84 -4.75 -16.26
N TYR A 72 -28.09 -4.24 -15.28
CA TYR A 72 -27.11 -4.99 -14.52
C TYR A 72 -27.32 -4.82 -13.01
N GLU A 73 -26.91 -5.82 -12.26
CA GLU A 73 -26.80 -5.80 -10.80
C GLU A 73 -25.38 -6.15 -10.41
N VAL A 74 -24.79 -5.41 -9.48
CA VAL A 74 -23.45 -5.63 -8.95
C VAL A 74 -23.55 -6.19 -7.54
N TYR A 75 -22.86 -7.29 -7.27
CA TYR A 75 -22.82 -7.91 -5.95
C TYR A 75 -21.39 -7.93 -5.44
N LEU A 76 -21.17 -7.34 -4.26
CA LEU A 76 -19.95 -7.46 -3.49
C LEU A 76 -20.20 -8.41 -2.31
N ASP A 77 -19.43 -9.50 -2.20
CA ASP A 77 -19.59 -10.55 -1.17
C ASP A 77 -21.03 -11.09 -1.06
N ASN A 78 -21.67 -11.26 -2.21
CA ASN A 78 -23.07 -11.66 -2.34
C ASN A 78 -24.12 -10.62 -1.84
N VAL A 79 -23.69 -9.39 -1.51
CA VAL A 79 -24.59 -8.29 -1.15
C VAL A 79 -24.79 -7.38 -2.37
N LEU A 80 -26.05 -7.18 -2.76
CA LEU A 80 -26.42 -6.27 -3.85
C LEU A 80 -25.96 -4.84 -3.51
N GLN A 81 -25.26 -4.22 -4.45
CA GLN A 81 -24.83 -2.82 -4.34
C GLN A 81 -25.88 -1.92 -5.00
N ASN A 82 -26.26 -0.86 -4.30
CA ASN A 82 -27.27 0.10 -4.77
C ASN A 82 -26.65 1.31 -5.48
N SER A 83 -25.40 1.23 -5.87
CA SER A 83 -24.68 2.31 -6.54
C SER A 83 -25.14 2.48 -7.99
N THR A 84 -25.02 3.70 -8.49
CA THR A 84 -25.37 4.02 -9.89
C THR A 84 -24.44 3.28 -10.84
N ILE A 85 -25.03 2.64 -11.85
CA ILE A 85 -24.30 2.02 -12.95
C ILE A 85 -24.15 3.05 -14.06
N ILE A 86 -22.92 3.22 -14.52
CA ILE A 86 -22.56 4.14 -15.60
C ILE A 86 -22.33 3.32 -16.87
N ASP A 87 -23.03 3.70 -17.96
CA ASP A 87 -22.87 3.11 -19.29
C ASP A 87 -21.91 3.98 -20.12
N GLU A 88 -20.75 3.43 -20.45
CA GLU A 88 -19.73 4.08 -21.30
C GLU A 88 -19.64 3.43 -22.71
N GLY A 89 -20.72 2.81 -23.16
CA GLY A 89 -20.80 2.12 -24.45
C GLY A 89 -20.52 0.62 -24.31
N ASP A 90 -19.32 0.17 -24.62
CA ASP A 90 -18.97 -1.25 -24.50
C ASP A 90 -18.61 -1.67 -23.08
N ILE A 91 -18.33 -0.71 -22.20
CA ILE A 91 -17.93 -0.91 -20.81
C ILE A 91 -18.96 -0.28 -19.87
N PHE A 92 -19.24 -0.98 -18.78
CA PHE A 92 -20.02 -0.48 -17.66
C PHE A 92 -19.16 -0.32 -16.43
N SER A 93 -19.51 0.63 -15.58
CA SER A 93 -18.86 0.82 -14.30
C SER A 93 -19.85 1.04 -13.16
N CYS A 94 -19.42 0.73 -11.95
CA CYS A 94 -20.16 0.96 -10.71
C CYS A 94 -19.16 1.14 -9.57
N GLU A 95 -19.39 2.14 -8.72
CA GLU A 95 -18.56 2.31 -7.53
C GLU A 95 -19.13 1.49 -6.36
N VAL A 96 -18.29 0.70 -5.71
CA VAL A 96 -18.59 0.00 -4.46
C VAL A 96 -17.65 0.51 -3.37
N TYR A 97 -18.03 0.34 -2.10
CA TYR A 97 -17.23 0.84 -0.99
C TYR A 97 -16.96 -0.27 0.03
N THR A 98 -15.69 -0.45 0.41
CA THR A 98 -15.30 -1.30 1.53
C THR A 98 -13.94 -0.87 2.11
N THR A 99 -13.80 -0.92 3.43
CA THR A 99 -12.54 -0.71 4.14
C THR A 99 -12.07 -1.96 4.86
N LYS A 100 -12.79 -3.07 4.71
CA LYS A 100 -12.45 -4.33 5.36
C LYS A 100 -11.23 -4.97 4.70
N VAL A 101 -10.16 -5.13 5.44
CA VAL A 101 -8.93 -5.82 4.99
C VAL A 101 -9.21 -7.33 4.95
N ALA A 102 -9.52 -7.84 3.76
CA ALA A 102 -9.88 -9.24 3.54
C ALA A 102 -9.80 -9.60 2.06
N GLN A 103 -10.01 -10.88 1.74
CA GLN A 103 -10.41 -11.30 0.40
C GLN A 103 -11.89 -10.95 0.17
N HIS A 104 -12.19 -10.37 -0.96
CA HIS A 104 -13.54 -10.03 -1.41
C HIS A 104 -13.84 -10.70 -2.75
N GLN A 105 -15.12 -10.78 -3.10
CA GLN A 105 -15.56 -11.24 -4.42
C GLN A 105 -16.59 -10.31 -5.02
N VAL A 106 -16.50 -10.09 -6.32
CA VAL A 106 -17.51 -9.36 -7.08
C VAL A 106 -18.13 -10.26 -8.15
N LYS A 107 -19.45 -10.09 -8.37
CA LYS A 107 -20.23 -10.72 -9.44
C LYS A 107 -21.10 -9.68 -10.10
N ILE A 108 -21.29 -9.83 -11.42
CA ILE A 108 -22.21 -9.02 -12.20
C ILE A 108 -23.34 -9.91 -12.69
N LEU A 109 -24.58 -9.47 -12.52
CA LEU A 109 -25.76 -10.10 -13.08
C LEU A 109 -26.33 -9.22 -14.18
N ALA A 110 -26.39 -9.73 -15.40
CA ALA A 110 -27.10 -9.10 -16.50
C ALA A 110 -28.58 -9.56 -16.46
N GLN A 111 -29.51 -8.60 -16.52
CA GLN A 111 -30.93 -8.84 -16.54
C GLN A 111 -31.44 -8.76 -17.98
N LEU A 112 -32.15 -9.78 -18.44
CA LEU A 112 -32.64 -9.88 -19.81
C LEU A 112 -34.11 -9.50 -19.94
N SER A 113 -34.51 -9.09 -21.16
CA SER A 113 -35.89 -8.71 -21.47
C SER A 113 -36.93 -9.82 -21.26
N ASN A 114 -36.51 -11.07 -21.21
CA ASN A 114 -37.37 -12.22 -20.89
C ASN A 114 -37.42 -12.55 -19.38
N ASN A 115 -36.96 -11.65 -18.50
CA ASN A 115 -36.85 -11.79 -17.05
C ASN A 115 -35.89 -12.86 -16.56
N THR A 116 -35.02 -13.39 -17.40
CA THR A 116 -33.91 -14.23 -16.94
C THR A 116 -32.71 -13.41 -16.54
N LYS A 117 -31.86 -13.95 -15.68
CA LYS A 117 -30.61 -13.31 -15.23
C LYS A 117 -29.43 -14.22 -15.57
N ILE A 118 -28.35 -13.60 -16.02
CA ILE A 118 -27.08 -14.23 -16.34
C ILE A 118 -26.01 -13.67 -15.43
N SER A 119 -25.29 -14.53 -14.70
CA SER A 119 -24.23 -14.14 -13.78
C SER A 119 -22.85 -14.39 -14.36
N THR A 120 -21.91 -13.48 -14.13
CA THR A 120 -20.49 -13.77 -14.26
C THR A 120 -20.06 -14.80 -13.21
N SER A 121 -18.93 -15.45 -13.45
CA SER A 121 -18.15 -16.08 -12.38
C SER A 121 -17.73 -15.04 -11.35
N ALA A 122 -17.53 -15.46 -10.10
CA ALA A 122 -17.01 -14.59 -9.08
C ALA A 122 -15.56 -14.17 -9.42
N ARG A 123 -15.28 -12.87 -9.30
CA ARG A 123 -13.94 -12.30 -9.38
C ARG A 123 -13.43 -12.05 -7.97
N ASN A 124 -12.40 -12.79 -7.55
CA ASN A 124 -11.79 -12.60 -6.23
C ASN A 124 -10.70 -11.51 -6.31
N PHE A 125 -10.61 -10.69 -5.27
CA PHE A 125 -9.58 -9.68 -5.08
C PHE A 125 -9.35 -9.43 -3.60
N TYR A 126 -8.33 -8.68 -3.25
CA TYR A 126 -7.95 -8.40 -1.87
C TYR A 126 -7.99 -6.91 -1.59
N ILE A 127 -8.46 -6.52 -0.41
CA ILE A 127 -8.43 -5.14 0.06
C ILE A 127 -7.29 -4.95 1.05
N SER A 128 -6.52 -3.88 0.86
CA SER A 128 -5.49 -3.44 1.79
C SER A 128 -5.55 -1.93 2.00
N LYS A 129 -5.25 -1.50 3.22
CA LYS A 129 -5.09 -0.07 3.57
C LYS A 129 -3.64 0.39 3.46
N LYS A 130 -2.71 -0.56 3.32
CA LYS A 130 -1.28 -0.33 3.40
C LYS A 130 -0.75 0.36 2.16
N GLY A 131 -0.06 1.47 2.37
CA GLY A 131 0.61 2.26 1.36
C GLY A 131 1.96 2.77 1.82
N MET A 132 2.54 3.70 1.09
CA MET A 132 3.81 4.33 1.40
C MET A 132 3.93 5.71 0.77
N GLY A 133 4.51 6.69 1.49
CA GLY A 133 5.06 7.89 0.90
C GLY A 133 6.41 7.56 0.28
N PHE A 134 6.58 7.82 -1.01
CA PHE A 134 7.72 7.36 -1.79
C PHE A 134 8.53 8.53 -2.35
N TYR A 135 9.76 8.71 -1.88
CA TYR A 135 10.68 9.72 -2.41
C TYR A 135 11.81 9.07 -3.22
N SER A 136 11.96 9.48 -4.46
CA SER A 136 12.92 8.88 -5.41
C SER A 136 14.25 9.64 -5.52
N GLY A 137 14.50 10.61 -4.66
CA GLY A 137 15.56 11.63 -4.84
C GLY A 137 17.00 11.12 -4.83
N ASN A 138 17.27 9.89 -4.42
CA ASN A 138 18.63 9.39 -4.22
C ASN A 138 19.03 8.19 -5.08
N GLY A 139 18.42 8.02 -6.25
CA GLY A 139 18.85 6.99 -7.21
C GLY A 139 18.46 5.56 -6.82
N TYR A 140 17.45 5.40 -5.99
CA TYR A 140 16.95 4.08 -5.62
C TYR A 140 16.22 3.41 -6.77
N SER A 141 16.72 2.25 -7.18
CA SER A 141 15.97 1.27 -7.98
C SER A 141 14.89 0.54 -7.15
N ALA A 142 14.65 0.99 -5.94
CA ALA A 142 13.82 0.35 -4.91
C ALA A 142 12.31 0.31 -5.20
N ILE A 143 11.83 0.86 -6.32
CA ILE A 143 10.42 0.72 -6.72
C ILE A 143 10.01 -0.73 -6.87
N GLN A 144 10.87 -1.58 -7.34
CA GLN A 144 10.55 -2.99 -7.49
C GLN A 144 10.36 -3.66 -6.14
N ASP A 145 11.17 -3.30 -5.14
CA ASP A 145 11.00 -3.80 -3.78
C ASP A 145 9.78 -3.16 -3.11
N ALA A 146 9.49 -1.88 -3.38
CA ALA A 146 8.24 -1.26 -2.92
C ALA A 146 7.00 -1.97 -3.47
N GLN A 147 6.98 -2.38 -4.75
CA GLN A 147 5.90 -3.19 -5.32
C GLN A 147 5.74 -4.53 -4.60
N ASN A 148 6.84 -5.12 -4.14
CA ASN A 148 6.85 -6.41 -3.47
C ASN A 148 6.49 -6.32 -1.98
N MET A 149 6.30 -5.11 -1.44
CA MET A 149 5.92 -4.90 -0.03
C MET A 149 4.44 -5.15 0.28
N GLY A 150 3.64 -5.57 -0.69
CA GLY A 150 2.19 -5.73 -0.48
C GLY A 150 1.48 -4.40 -0.27
N LEU A 151 1.92 -3.35 -0.98
CA LEU A 151 1.27 -2.05 -0.98
C LEU A 151 0.11 -2.04 -1.98
N SER A 152 -1.01 -1.44 -1.60
CA SER A 152 -2.13 -1.19 -2.50
C SER A 152 -2.09 0.21 -3.12
N TRP A 153 -1.40 1.15 -2.47
CA TRP A 153 -1.30 2.54 -2.92
C TRP A 153 0.04 3.18 -2.51
N TYR A 154 0.38 4.29 -3.17
CA TYR A 154 1.50 5.15 -2.80
C TYR A 154 1.28 6.58 -3.26
N TYR A 155 2.07 7.51 -2.72
CA TYR A 155 2.19 8.87 -3.17
C TYR A 155 3.66 9.33 -3.07
N ASN A 156 4.00 10.46 -3.68
CA ASN A 156 5.38 10.95 -3.74
C ASN A 156 5.47 12.47 -3.56
N TRP A 157 4.51 13.07 -2.88
CA TRP A 157 4.35 14.52 -2.69
C TRP A 157 4.23 15.32 -4.00
N GLY A 158 4.13 14.65 -5.12
CA GLY A 158 4.03 15.24 -6.46
C GLY A 158 2.72 14.96 -7.17
N THR A 159 2.60 15.57 -8.35
CA THR A 159 1.38 15.47 -9.18
C THR A 159 1.38 14.32 -10.15
N ALA A 160 2.51 13.61 -10.30
CA ALA A 160 2.68 12.50 -11.23
C ALA A 160 3.58 11.41 -10.63
N PRO A 161 3.38 10.14 -11.00
CA PRO A 161 4.25 9.07 -10.56
C PRO A 161 5.67 9.25 -11.12
N THR A 162 6.67 9.10 -10.28
CA THR A 162 8.08 9.32 -10.65
C THR A 162 8.59 8.33 -11.72
N TYR A 163 7.90 7.21 -11.93
CA TYR A 163 8.34 6.08 -12.74
C TYR A 163 7.31 5.59 -13.76
N ALA A 164 6.48 6.49 -14.28
CA ALA A 164 5.43 6.16 -15.24
C ALA A 164 5.90 5.39 -16.50
N GLY A 165 7.21 5.34 -16.76
CA GLY A 165 7.78 4.68 -17.95
C GLY A 165 8.58 3.40 -17.70
N THR A 166 8.90 3.06 -16.43
CA THR A 166 9.84 1.98 -16.12
C THR A 166 9.24 0.75 -15.45
N CYS A 167 8.02 0.86 -14.96
CA CYS A 167 7.30 -0.27 -14.33
C CYS A 167 6.06 -0.64 -15.14
N PRO A 168 6.18 -1.53 -16.14
CA PRO A 168 5.07 -1.92 -17.03
C PRO A 168 3.92 -2.64 -16.30
N ASN A 169 4.09 -3.03 -15.04
CA ASN A 169 3.12 -3.75 -14.24
C ASN A 169 2.77 -3.04 -12.93
N GLN A 170 2.78 -1.71 -12.88
CA GLN A 170 2.33 -1.00 -11.68
C GLN A 170 0.87 -1.35 -11.37
N LYS A 171 0.69 -2.26 -10.44
CA LYS A 171 -0.61 -2.62 -9.86
C LYS A 171 -0.93 -1.81 -8.60
N ILE A 172 -0.05 -0.86 -8.23
CA ILE A 172 -0.15 -0.03 -7.04
C ILE A 172 -0.78 1.31 -7.44
N ASP A 173 -1.85 1.71 -6.75
CA ASP A 173 -2.56 2.95 -7.02
C ASP A 173 -1.69 4.17 -6.62
N PHE A 174 -1.41 5.06 -7.57
CA PHE A 174 -0.73 6.31 -7.30
C PHE A 174 -1.74 7.41 -6.97
N VAL A 175 -1.50 8.14 -5.88
CA VAL A 175 -2.35 9.26 -5.47
C VAL A 175 -1.56 10.57 -5.59
N PRO A 176 -1.92 11.45 -6.54
CA PRO A 176 -1.28 12.74 -6.70
C PRO A 176 -1.58 13.69 -5.54
N MET A 177 -0.67 14.64 -5.32
CA MET A 177 -0.77 15.68 -4.29
C MET A 177 -0.55 17.07 -4.89
N ILE A 178 -1.33 18.04 -4.43
CA ILE A 178 -0.99 19.47 -4.56
C ILE A 178 -0.25 19.87 -3.29
N TRP A 179 1.09 19.85 -3.34
CA TRP A 179 1.93 20.03 -2.17
C TRP A 179 1.77 21.39 -1.48
N GLY A 180 1.56 22.45 -2.26
CA GLY A 180 1.41 23.82 -1.72
C GLY A 180 0.64 24.74 -2.67
N ALA A 181 0.30 25.93 -2.20
CA ALA A 181 -0.45 26.92 -2.95
C ALA A 181 0.46 27.77 -3.87
N TYR A 182 1.11 27.14 -4.82
CA TYR A 182 1.95 27.83 -5.80
C TYR A 182 1.15 28.36 -6.99
N ASN A 183 1.76 29.28 -7.76
CA ASN A 183 1.23 29.64 -9.06
C ASN A 183 1.11 28.40 -9.96
N GLY A 184 -0.06 28.15 -10.50
CA GLY A 184 -0.30 26.99 -11.34
C GLY A 184 -0.95 25.77 -10.64
N SER A 185 -1.33 25.87 -9.36
CA SER A 185 -2.01 24.77 -8.66
C SER A 185 -3.32 24.36 -9.34
N ASN A 186 -4.05 25.30 -9.93
CA ASN A 186 -5.26 25.01 -10.69
C ASN A 186 -4.96 24.23 -11.99
N GLU A 187 -3.91 24.60 -12.71
CA GLU A 187 -3.44 23.90 -13.90
C GLU A 187 -2.95 22.49 -13.55
N GLN A 188 -2.32 22.31 -12.38
CA GLN A 188 -1.92 21.00 -11.88
C GLN A 188 -3.14 20.10 -11.62
N LEU A 189 -4.20 20.62 -10.97
CA LEU A 189 -5.46 19.87 -10.77
C LEU A 189 -6.08 19.44 -12.09
N THR A 190 -6.09 20.32 -13.08
CA THR A 190 -6.58 20.02 -14.44
C THR A 190 -5.74 18.92 -15.09
N THR A 191 -4.42 18.98 -14.94
CA THR A 191 -3.49 17.98 -15.48
C THR A 191 -3.71 16.61 -14.82
N ILE A 192 -3.85 16.57 -13.49
CA ILE A 192 -4.12 15.37 -12.71
C ILE A 192 -5.45 14.73 -13.18
N LYS A 193 -6.51 15.52 -13.28
CA LYS A 193 -7.81 15.05 -13.76
C LYS A 193 -7.74 14.47 -15.17
N ASN A 194 -7.08 15.18 -16.09
CA ASN A 194 -6.94 14.75 -17.49
C ASN A 194 -6.08 13.49 -17.62
N ALA A 195 -5.18 13.22 -16.68
CA ALA A 195 -4.43 11.97 -16.58
C ALA A 195 -5.29 10.79 -16.06
N GLY A 196 -6.55 11.03 -15.67
CA GLY A 196 -7.51 10.01 -15.26
C GLY A 196 -7.53 9.71 -13.77
N TYR A 197 -6.76 10.44 -12.94
CA TYR A 197 -6.80 10.26 -11.48
C TYR A 197 -8.16 10.69 -10.93
N LYS A 198 -8.63 9.91 -9.95
CA LYS A 198 -9.95 10.11 -9.30
C LYS A 198 -9.84 10.71 -7.90
N THR A 199 -8.65 10.77 -7.33
CA THR A 199 -8.39 11.23 -5.97
C THR A 199 -7.17 12.14 -5.98
N VAL A 200 -7.18 13.17 -5.12
CA VAL A 200 -6.05 14.09 -4.94
C VAL A 200 -5.87 14.40 -3.46
N LEU A 201 -4.62 14.41 -2.99
CA LEU A 201 -4.23 14.92 -1.67
C LEU A 201 -4.11 16.44 -1.71
N GLY A 202 -4.58 17.09 -0.63
CA GLY A 202 -4.43 18.52 -0.41
C GLY A 202 -3.01 18.94 0.00
N TYR A 203 -2.88 20.17 0.50
CA TYR A 203 -1.59 20.75 0.87
C TYR A 203 -0.89 19.97 1.98
N ASN A 204 0.45 19.84 1.85
CA ASN A 204 1.30 19.15 2.81
C ASN A 204 1.76 20.12 3.90
N GLU A 205 1.39 19.83 5.14
CA GLU A 205 1.78 20.57 6.35
C GLU A 205 1.76 22.11 6.18
N PRO A 206 0.60 22.66 5.76
CA PRO A 206 0.50 24.09 5.44
C PRO A 206 0.63 24.99 6.67
N ASP A 207 0.49 24.44 7.87
CA ASP A 207 0.65 25.10 9.17
C ASP A 207 2.11 25.16 9.64
N PHE A 208 3.05 24.64 8.85
CA PHE A 208 4.46 24.59 9.22
C PHE A 208 5.34 25.39 8.24
N VAL A 209 6.17 26.29 8.79
CA VAL A 209 6.95 27.27 8.00
C VAL A 209 7.99 26.61 7.09
N ASP A 210 8.55 25.47 7.50
CA ASP A 210 9.55 24.72 6.74
C ASP A 210 8.93 23.70 5.76
N GLN A 211 7.60 23.68 5.67
CA GLN A 211 6.83 22.84 4.75
C GLN A 211 6.10 23.71 3.71
N SER A 212 4.90 23.37 3.30
CA SER A 212 4.22 24.14 2.25
C SER A 212 3.84 25.55 2.67
N ASN A 213 3.76 25.84 3.97
CA ASN A 213 3.57 27.16 4.55
C ASN A 213 2.48 27.98 3.85
N VAL A 214 1.28 27.41 3.75
CA VAL A 214 0.14 28.04 3.10
C VAL A 214 -0.70 28.79 4.12
N PRO A 215 -0.89 30.11 3.98
CA PRO A 215 -1.80 30.84 4.85
C PRO A 215 -3.22 30.26 4.76
N VAL A 216 -3.89 30.11 5.89
CA VAL A 216 -5.23 29.48 5.95
C VAL A 216 -6.24 30.18 5.05
N ALA A 217 -6.22 31.52 4.99
CA ALA A 217 -7.08 32.31 4.10
C ALA A 217 -6.84 31.97 2.61
N THR A 218 -5.59 31.66 2.23
CA THR A 218 -5.25 31.22 0.88
C THR A 218 -5.81 29.81 0.61
N ALA A 219 -5.68 28.92 1.57
CA ALA A 219 -6.23 27.55 1.44
C ALA A 219 -7.75 27.57 1.27
N ILE A 220 -8.44 28.37 2.08
CA ILE A 220 -9.90 28.59 1.98
C ILE A 220 -10.26 29.15 0.61
N ALA A 221 -9.59 30.22 0.18
CA ALA A 221 -9.84 30.85 -1.11
C ALA A 221 -9.62 29.91 -2.31
N ASN A 222 -8.67 28.99 -2.20
CA ASN A 222 -8.33 28.03 -3.27
C ASN A 222 -9.19 26.74 -3.25
N GLN A 223 -9.98 26.51 -2.20
CA GLN A 223 -10.77 25.27 -2.09
C GLN A 223 -11.65 25.01 -3.32
N HIS A 224 -12.20 26.05 -3.92
CA HIS A 224 -13.05 25.93 -5.11
C HIS A 224 -12.33 25.29 -6.32
N TYR A 225 -10.98 25.40 -6.43
CA TYR A 225 -10.23 24.72 -7.50
C TYR A 225 -10.26 23.20 -7.32
N PHE A 226 -10.11 22.73 -6.07
CA PHE A 226 -10.23 21.30 -5.75
C PHE A 226 -11.66 20.82 -6.03
N THR A 227 -12.67 21.53 -5.52
CA THR A 227 -14.10 21.19 -5.70
C THR A 227 -14.47 21.10 -7.19
N ASN A 228 -14.03 22.08 -8.00
CA ASN A 228 -14.32 22.11 -9.46
C ASN A 228 -13.56 21.02 -10.24
N SER A 229 -12.55 20.40 -9.66
CA SER A 229 -11.87 19.27 -10.30
C SER A 229 -12.79 18.06 -10.45
N GLY A 230 -13.76 17.89 -9.54
CA GLY A 230 -14.65 16.74 -9.49
C GLY A 230 -13.94 15.43 -9.10
N MET A 231 -12.73 15.54 -8.60
CA MET A 231 -11.99 14.40 -7.98
C MET A 231 -12.41 14.27 -6.52
N ARG A 232 -12.13 13.12 -5.95
CA ARG A 232 -12.20 12.87 -4.51
C ARG A 232 -11.08 13.64 -3.82
N ILE A 233 -11.39 14.44 -2.79
CA ILE A 233 -10.51 15.44 -2.22
C ILE A 233 -10.11 15.09 -0.79
N GLY A 234 -8.80 14.94 -0.55
CA GLY A 234 -8.21 14.97 0.78
C GLY A 234 -8.05 16.40 1.26
N ALA A 235 -8.44 16.67 2.52
CA ALA A 235 -8.12 17.94 3.17
C ALA A 235 -6.59 18.16 3.21
N PRO A 236 -6.11 19.38 3.49
CA PRO A 236 -4.71 19.58 3.83
C PRO A 236 -4.29 18.73 5.04
N ALA A 237 -3.12 18.08 4.96
CA ALA A 237 -2.55 17.36 6.08
C ALA A 237 -1.69 18.32 6.93
N THR A 238 -2.09 18.62 8.15
CA THR A 238 -1.34 19.55 9.03
C THR A 238 -0.25 18.83 9.83
N ALA A 239 0.87 19.52 10.09
CA ALA A 239 1.94 19.03 10.96
C ALA A 239 1.46 18.90 12.42
N ILE A 240 0.66 19.85 12.88
CA ILE A 240 -0.04 19.73 14.15
C ILE A 240 -1.29 18.87 13.93
N GLN A 241 -1.52 17.92 14.83
CA GLN A 241 -2.68 17.03 14.78
C GLN A 241 -3.96 17.81 14.49
N ALA A 242 -4.70 17.46 13.44
CA ALA A 242 -5.85 18.22 12.92
C ALA A 242 -6.89 18.64 14.00
N PRO A 243 -7.26 17.80 14.99
CA PRO A 243 -8.17 18.23 16.05
C PRO A 243 -7.66 19.38 16.92
N HIS A 244 -6.34 19.55 17.02
CA HIS A 244 -5.67 20.52 17.87
C HIS A 244 -5.04 21.68 17.09
N SER A 245 -4.98 21.59 15.75
CA SER A 245 -4.44 22.63 14.87
C SER A 245 -5.43 23.80 14.76
N GLU A 246 -5.00 25.00 15.16
CA GLU A 246 -5.78 26.23 14.93
C GLU A 246 -5.96 26.48 13.43
N TRP A 247 -4.91 26.25 12.65
CA TRP A 247 -4.94 26.38 11.19
C TRP A 247 -6.02 25.48 10.57
N PHE A 248 -6.06 24.19 10.97
CA PHE A 248 -7.03 23.24 10.42
C PHE A 248 -8.45 23.58 10.85
N ASN A 249 -8.65 24.00 12.09
CA ASN A 249 -9.97 24.38 12.56
C ASN A 249 -10.51 25.63 11.87
N GLU A 250 -9.67 26.64 11.59
CA GLU A 250 -10.04 27.82 10.82
C GLU A 250 -10.36 27.47 9.35
N TYR A 251 -9.51 26.63 8.73
CA TYR A 251 -9.78 26.12 7.39
C TYR A 251 -11.12 25.39 7.31
N TRP A 252 -11.38 24.47 8.24
CA TRP A 252 -12.61 23.67 8.30
C TRP A 252 -13.86 24.52 8.45
N GLN A 253 -13.80 25.61 9.21
CA GLN A 253 -14.90 26.56 9.36
C GLN A 253 -15.09 27.47 8.14
N GLY A 254 -14.04 27.69 7.36
CA GLY A 254 -14.05 28.59 6.22
C GLY A 254 -14.48 27.97 4.89
N ILE A 255 -14.67 26.65 4.83
CA ILE A 255 -15.03 25.93 3.61
C ILE A 255 -16.41 25.25 3.72
N ASN A 256 -16.94 24.78 2.59
CA ASN A 256 -18.01 23.78 2.61
C ASN A 256 -17.40 22.41 2.88
N THR A 257 -17.66 21.84 4.05
CA THR A 257 -17.05 20.58 4.48
C THR A 257 -17.54 19.36 3.69
N ASP A 258 -18.64 19.47 2.97
CA ASP A 258 -19.13 18.41 2.07
C ASP A 258 -18.23 18.25 0.84
N ASP A 259 -17.42 19.24 0.52
CA ASP A 259 -16.44 19.19 -0.57
C ASP A 259 -15.18 18.37 -0.21
N ILE A 260 -15.01 17.98 1.05
CA ILE A 260 -13.92 17.15 1.52
C ILE A 260 -14.40 15.70 1.70
N ASP A 261 -13.69 14.78 1.09
CA ASP A 261 -14.04 13.35 1.12
C ASP A 261 -13.32 12.59 2.23
N PHE A 262 -12.11 12.99 2.60
CA PHE A 262 -11.33 12.35 3.67
C PHE A 262 -10.31 13.32 4.28
N ILE A 263 -9.82 13.00 5.48
CA ILE A 263 -8.82 13.79 6.19
C ILE A 263 -7.50 13.02 6.22
N PRO A 264 -6.47 13.50 5.50
CA PRO A 264 -5.10 13.04 5.68
C PRO A 264 -4.55 13.54 7.02
N VAL A 265 -3.79 12.69 7.72
CA VAL A 265 -3.16 13.04 8.99
C VAL A 265 -1.72 12.59 9.05
N HIS A 266 -0.89 13.35 9.78
CA HIS A 266 0.50 13.05 10.09
C HIS A 266 0.66 12.84 11.60
N ASN A 267 1.53 11.92 12.00
CA ASN A 267 1.89 11.74 13.40
C ASN A 267 3.26 11.08 13.56
N TYR A 268 4.15 11.75 14.27
CA TYR A 268 5.52 11.32 14.52
C TYR A 268 5.82 11.35 16.02
N PRO A 269 5.53 10.27 16.78
CA PRO A 269 6.00 10.20 18.15
C PRO A 269 7.53 10.19 18.18
N GLY A 270 8.13 11.17 18.86
CA GLY A 270 9.58 11.33 18.94
C GLY A 270 10.24 10.40 19.97
N ASN A 271 9.46 9.86 20.89
CA ASN A 271 9.89 8.90 21.90
C ASN A 271 8.71 7.99 22.27
N ILE A 272 8.87 6.70 22.07
CA ILE A 272 7.84 5.70 22.38
C ILE A 272 8.15 4.87 23.63
N GLY A 273 9.26 5.19 24.33
CA GLY A 273 9.72 4.44 25.49
C GLY A 273 10.45 3.14 25.13
N VAL A 274 10.89 2.42 26.15
CA VAL A 274 11.67 1.16 26.01
C VAL A 274 10.93 -0.05 26.58
N THR A 275 9.97 0.16 27.47
CA THR A 275 9.15 -0.93 28.03
C THR A 275 7.93 -1.21 27.17
N ASP A 276 7.46 -2.44 27.17
CA ASP A 276 6.24 -2.83 26.45
C ASP A 276 5.03 -1.95 26.84
N LYS A 277 4.94 -1.58 28.11
CA LYS A 277 3.89 -0.70 28.60
C LYS A 277 3.96 0.69 27.96
N GLU A 278 5.13 1.31 27.92
CA GLU A 278 5.34 2.64 27.34
C GLU A 278 5.02 2.63 25.84
N ILE A 279 5.49 1.60 25.13
CA ILE A 279 5.23 1.43 23.69
C ILE A 279 3.71 1.29 23.44
N LYS A 280 3.01 0.49 24.26
CA LYS A 280 1.55 0.36 24.19
C LYS A 280 0.82 1.66 24.51
N ASP A 281 1.27 2.41 25.52
CA ASP A 281 0.69 3.71 25.86
C ASP A 281 0.82 4.71 24.71
N ASN A 282 1.97 4.74 24.03
CA ASN A 282 2.20 5.57 22.86
C ASN A 282 1.37 5.12 21.63
N ALA A 283 1.29 3.82 21.38
CA ALA A 283 0.44 3.28 20.31
C ALA A 283 -1.05 3.59 20.58
N LYS A 284 -1.50 3.51 21.83
CA LYS A 284 -2.85 3.89 22.23
C LYS A 284 -3.10 5.39 22.02
N SER A 285 -2.14 6.24 22.37
CA SER A 285 -2.24 7.70 22.16
C SER A 285 -2.37 8.01 20.66
N PHE A 286 -1.61 7.32 19.79
CA PHE A 286 -1.73 7.42 18.35
C PHE A 286 -3.13 7.02 17.86
N LEU A 287 -3.62 5.84 18.25
CA LEU A 287 -4.94 5.35 17.85
C LEU A 287 -6.08 6.24 18.38
N ASN A 288 -5.93 6.80 19.58
CA ASN A 288 -6.88 7.77 20.13
C ASN A 288 -6.94 9.06 19.31
N PHE A 289 -5.80 9.56 18.83
CA PHE A 289 -5.75 10.71 17.93
C PHE A 289 -6.50 10.44 16.62
N ILE A 290 -6.33 9.25 16.03
CA ILE A 290 -7.05 8.85 14.81
C ILE A 290 -8.56 8.83 15.07
N ASN A 291 -9.01 8.23 16.18
CA ASN A 291 -10.41 8.21 16.59
C ASN A 291 -10.96 9.63 16.87
N GLU A 292 -10.21 10.46 17.54
CA GLU A 292 -10.59 11.86 17.83
C GLU A 292 -10.79 12.66 16.54
N THR A 293 -9.88 12.51 15.58
CA THR A 293 -9.98 13.17 14.28
C THR A 293 -11.25 12.77 13.56
N HIS A 294 -11.52 11.46 13.46
CA HIS A 294 -12.75 10.97 12.85
C HIS A 294 -14.00 11.49 13.54
N ASN A 295 -14.05 11.39 14.89
CA ASN A 295 -15.21 11.81 15.66
C ASN A 295 -15.49 13.32 15.57
N LYS A 296 -14.43 14.14 15.48
CA LYS A 296 -14.58 15.60 15.39
C LYS A 296 -15.07 16.05 14.01
N PHE A 297 -14.56 15.47 12.94
CA PHE A 297 -14.80 15.95 11.58
C PHE A 297 -15.76 15.07 10.77
N ASN A 298 -16.10 13.88 11.27
CA ASN A 298 -17.01 12.91 10.65
C ASN A 298 -16.66 12.59 9.19
N LYS A 299 -15.37 12.37 8.91
CA LYS A 299 -14.83 11.98 7.60
C LYS A 299 -13.96 10.73 7.72
N PRO A 300 -13.81 9.94 6.65
CA PRO A 300 -12.78 8.90 6.57
C PRO A 300 -11.38 9.47 6.84
N ILE A 301 -10.51 8.66 7.42
CA ILE A 301 -9.13 9.05 7.74
C ILE A 301 -8.15 8.33 6.84
N TRP A 302 -7.17 9.07 6.33
CA TRP A 302 -5.96 8.55 5.71
C TRP A 302 -4.78 8.94 6.57
N VAL A 303 -4.06 7.98 7.10
CA VAL A 303 -2.79 8.24 7.79
C VAL A 303 -1.70 8.30 6.72
N THR A 304 -1.49 9.48 6.15
CA THR A 304 -0.56 9.66 5.03
C THR A 304 0.89 9.62 5.48
N GLU A 305 1.17 10.02 6.74
CA GLU A 305 2.51 9.92 7.30
C GLU A 305 2.45 9.50 8.76
N PHE A 306 3.14 8.43 9.11
CA PHE A 306 3.45 8.09 10.49
C PHE A 306 4.76 7.31 10.57
N ALA A 307 5.55 7.60 11.57
CA ALA A 307 6.78 6.90 11.91
C ALA A 307 7.21 7.29 13.33
N VAL A 308 8.16 6.56 13.90
CA VAL A 308 8.84 7.02 15.11
C VAL A 308 10.01 7.88 14.66
N ALA A 309 9.89 9.20 14.83
CA ALA A 309 10.93 10.14 14.40
C ALA A 309 11.04 11.31 15.37
N ASN A 310 12.26 11.64 15.75
CA ASN A 310 12.58 12.87 16.46
C ASN A 310 13.24 13.85 15.51
N TRP A 311 12.55 14.95 15.25
CA TRP A 311 12.99 16.01 14.34
C TRP A 311 13.90 17.05 15.00
N ASP A 312 14.17 16.93 16.32
CA ASP A 312 15.12 17.80 17.00
C ASP A 312 16.56 17.42 16.63
N PRO A 313 17.30 18.27 15.88
CA PRO A 313 18.68 17.96 15.46
C PRO A 313 19.68 17.92 16.62
N TYR A 314 19.29 18.37 17.81
CA TYR A 314 20.12 18.37 19.02
C TYR A 314 19.82 17.21 19.97
N TRP A 315 18.79 16.41 19.67
CA TRP A 315 18.43 15.27 20.50
C TRP A 315 19.30 14.05 20.14
N ASP A 316 20.04 13.54 21.13
CA ASP A 316 20.97 12.42 20.97
C ASP A 316 20.44 11.09 21.55
N GLY A 317 19.23 11.09 22.11
CA GLY A 317 18.62 9.94 22.77
C GLY A 317 18.10 8.85 21.83
N TYR A 318 17.95 9.16 20.54
CA TYR A 318 17.48 8.23 19.51
C TYR A 318 18.51 8.21 18.38
N ASN A 319 19.57 7.48 18.59
CA ASN A 319 20.62 7.30 17.58
C ASN A 319 20.18 6.26 16.56
N GLY A 320 19.79 6.75 15.38
CA GLY A 320 19.30 5.96 14.28
C GLY A 320 20.20 4.84 13.78
N ALA A 321 20.59 3.91 14.54
CA ALA A 321 21.26 2.65 14.17
C ALA A 321 21.34 1.70 15.38
N ASN A 322 20.60 1.98 16.46
CA ASN A 322 20.57 1.11 17.63
C ASN A 322 19.53 0.01 17.39
N GLU A 323 19.94 -1.24 17.39
CA GLU A 323 19.05 -2.39 17.23
C GLU A 323 17.94 -2.45 18.30
N ALA A 324 18.18 -1.97 19.53
CA ALA A 324 17.18 -1.87 20.57
C ALA A 324 16.06 -0.90 20.17
N ASN A 325 16.41 0.26 19.60
CA ASN A 325 15.41 1.21 19.13
C ASN A 325 14.58 0.63 17.96
N LYS A 326 15.21 -0.11 17.06
CA LYS A 326 14.50 -0.82 15.97
C LYS A 326 13.50 -1.84 16.50
N ALA A 327 13.84 -2.59 17.56
CA ALA A 327 12.93 -3.55 18.18
C ALA A 327 11.69 -2.88 18.78
N GLU A 328 11.85 -1.73 19.40
CA GLU A 328 10.76 -0.94 19.99
C GLU A 328 9.89 -0.30 18.90
N VAL A 329 10.49 0.26 17.86
CA VAL A 329 9.80 0.78 16.68
C VAL A 329 8.98 -0.31 15.99
N ARG A 330 9.52 -1.52 15.87
CA ARG A 330 8.83 -2.68 15.32
C ARG A 330 7.60 -3.08 16.13
N LYS A 331 7.70 -3.05 17.47
CA LYS A 331 6.56 -3.31 18.36
C LYS A 331 5.50 -2.23 18.22
N PHE A 332 5.90 -0.95 18.21
CA PHE A 332 5.00 0.17 18.00
C PHE A 332 4.24 0.03 16.66
N LEU A 333 4.96 -0.23 15.57
CA LEU A 333 4.39 -0.48 14.27
C LEU A 333 3.32 -1.58 14.30
N ASN A 334 3.63 -2.72 14.92
CA ASN A 334 2.70 -3.83 15.04
C ASN A 334 1.45 -3.46 15.83
N TYR A 335 1.61 -2.78 16.96
CA TYR A 335 0.48 -2.36 17.81
C TYR A 335 -0.43 -1.35 17.11
N VAL A 336 0.15 -0.43 16.35
CA VAL A 336 -0.64 0.56 15.59
C VAL A 336 -1.41 -0.09 14.44
N ILE A 337 -0.79 -1.03 13.71
CA ILE A 337 -1.45 -1.66 12.55
C ILE A 337 -2.47 -2.71 12.96
N ASN A 338 -2.08 -3.66 13.82
CA ASN A 338 -2.91 -4.82 14.15
C ASN A 338 -3.72 -4.64 15.45
N GLY A 339 -3.42 -3.59 16.22
CA GLY A 339 -4.00 -3.42 17.55
C GLY A 339 -3.30 -4.27 18.61
N PHE A 340 -3.75 -4.14 19.86
CA PHE A 340 -3.23 -4.89 21.01
C PHE A 340 -4.24 -4.84 22.16
N ASP A 341 -4.25 -5.87 22.96
CA ASP A 341 -5.20 -6.05 24.07
C ASP A 341 -6.65 -5.81 23.58
N ASN A 342 -7.31 -4.72 24.00
CA ASN A 342 -8.64 -4.32 23.54
C ASN A 342 -8.62 -3.07 22.63
N ASN A 343 -7.44 -2.66 22.14
CA ASN A 343 -7.30 -1.51 21.24
C ASN A 343 -7.29 -2.00 19.79
N VAL A 344 -8.21 -1.48 18.99
CA VAL A 344 -8.37 -1.79 17.57
C VAL A 344 -7.29 -1.06 16.78
N GLY A 345 -6.56 -1.77 15.92
CA GLY A 345 -5.53 -1.19 15.07
C GLY A 345 -6.08 -0.59 13.76
N LEU A 346 -5.20 0.07 13.00
CA LEU A 346 -5.57 0.75 11.75
C LEU A 346 -6.26 -0.18 10.74
N ASN A 347 -5.89 -1.46 10.70
CA ASN A 347 -6.50 -2.41 9.78
C ASN A 347 -8.00 -2.62 10.05
N ASP A 348 -8.41 -2.60 11.30
CA ASP A 348 -9.78 -2.94 11.71
C ASP A 348 -10.64 -1.70 12.00
N LEU A 349 -10.07 -0.47 12.02
CA LEU A 349 -10.84 0.76 12.13
C LEU A 349 -11.57 1.04 10.80
N GLU A 350 -12.90 0.88 10.77
CA GLU A 350 -13.71 0.96 9.54
C GLU A 350 -13.65 2.32 8.84
N PHE A 351 -13.43 3.39 9.58
CA PHE A 351 -13.30 4.75 9.03
C PHE A 351 -11.87 5.10 8.58
N VAL A 352 -10.89 4.23 8.81
CA VAL A 352 -9.55 4.36 8.22
C VAL A 352 -9.56 3.66 6.88
N GLU A 353 -9.34 4.42 5.80
CA GLU A 353 -9.25 3.86 4.46
C GLU A 353 -7.82 3.48 4.09
N ARG A 354 -6.84 4.31 4.46
CA ARG A 354 -5.45 4.15 4.02
C ARG A 354 -4.48 4.55 5.13
N TYR A 355 -3.31 3.92 5.15
CA TYR A 355 -2.18 4.36 5.96
C TYR A 355 -0.86 4.15 5.21
N ALA A 356 0.12 5.01 5.47
CA ALA A 356 1.45 4.97 4.86
C ALA A 356 2.52 5.25 5.91
N TRP A 357 3.41 4.28 6.14
CA TRP A 357 4.60 4.53 6.94
C TRP A 357 5.50 5.52 6.21
N PHE A 358 5.93 6.56 6.93
CA PHE A 358 6.89 7.53 6.41
C PHE A 358 8.30 6.96 6.52
N SER A 359 9.18 7.49 5.67
CA SER A 359 10.60 7.16 5.67
C SER A 359 10.95 5.92 4.91
N PHE A 360 10.73 6.04 3.63
CA PHE A 360 11.39 5.19 2.65
C PHE A 360 12.91 5.37 2.69
N ASP A 361 13.37 6.60 2.98
CA ASP A 361 14.73 7.09 2.82
C ASP A 361 15.10 8.00 4.00
N ALA A 362 14.91 7.53 5.23
CA ALA A 362 15.23 8.32 6.41
C ALA A 362 16.71 8.68 6.45
N LEU A 363 16.99 9.96 6.41
CA LEU A 363 18.30 10.46 6.75
C LEU A 363 18.58 10.12 8.22
N ASP A 364 19.71 9.47 8.51
CA ASP A 364 20.12 8.96 9.82
C ASP A 364 19.87 9.90 11.01
N ARG A 365 19.93 11.19 10.81
CA ARG A 365 19.76 12.18 11.87
C ARG A 365 18.32 12.49 12.23
N TYR A 366 17.35 12.08 11.39
CA TYR A 366 15.94 12.47 11.52
C TYR A 366 14.97 11.29 11.59
N GLY A 367 15.44 10.07 11.69
CA GLY A 367 14.56 8.92 11.75
C GLY A 367 15.15 7.66 11.16
N GLY A 368 16.46 7.50 11.18
CA GLY A 368 17.14 6.31 10.68
C GLY A 368 16.61 5.01 11.26
N ASP A 369 16.07 5.03 12.48
CA ASP A 369 15.43 3.87 13.11
C ASP A 369 14.06 3.52 12.50
N SER A 370 13.47 4.41 11.72
CA SER A 370 12.18 4.21 11.05
C SER A 370 12.31 3.90 9.56
N GLY A 371 13.51 3.80 9.01
CA GLY A 371 13.77 3.47 7.62
C GLY A 371 13.33 2.06 7.26
N LEU A 372 12.53 1.94 6.19
CA LEU A 372 12.12 0.64 5.65
C LEU A 372 13.18 0.00 4.76
N PHE A 373 14.13 0.80 4.25
CA PHE A 373 15.16 0.38 3.31
C PHE A 373 16.54 0.81 3.79
N ASN A 374 17.55 -0.01 3.51
CA ASN A 374 18.94 0.31 3.80
C ASN A 374 19.39 1.48 2.92
N THR A 375 19.92 2.50 3.55
CA THR A 375 20.42 3.71 2.90
C THR A 375 21.89 3.58 2.51
N LYS A 376 22.43 4.58 1.79
CA LYS A 376 23.87 4.69 1.57
C LYS A 376 24.63 4.79 2.90
N ALA A 377 24.08 5.50 3.89
CA ALA A 377 24.70 5.63 5.20
C ALA A 377 24.79 4.28 5.94
N ASP A 378 23.75 3.45 5.83
CA ASP A 378 23.78 2.09 6.36
C ASP A 378 24.86 1.23 5.68
N HIS A 379 24.96 1.31 4.36
CA HIS A 379 26.01 0.64 3.60
C HIS A 379 27.42 1.12 3.98
N ASP A 380 27.61 2.44 4.17
CA ASP A 380 28.90 3.01 4.56
C ASP A 380 29.33 2.55 5.97
N LYS A 381 28.37 2.30 6.87
CA LYS A 381 28.61 1.70 8.20
C LYS A 381 28.85 0.19 8.13
N ASN A 382 28.16 -0.51 7.25
CA ASN A 382 28.29 -1.94 7.03
C ASN A 382 28.16 -2.28 5.54
N SER A 383 29.29 -2.53 4.89
CA SER A 383 29.37 -2.78 3.44
C SER A 383 28.67 -4.07 2.97
N MET A 384 28.20 -4.92 3.88
CA MET A 384 27.36 -6.08 3.54
C MET A 384 25.90 -5.70 3.29
N LEU A 385 25.44 -4.57 3.82
CA LEU A 385 24.09 -4.07 3.59
C LEU A 385 24.02 -3.48 2.18
N LYS A 386 23.11 -3.98 1.35
CA LYS A 386 22.89 -3.44 0.01
C LYS A 386 21.91 -2.27 0.08
N ILE A 387 22.28 -1.15 -0.51
CA ILE A 387 21.42 0.04 -0.62
C ILE A 387 20.11 -0.35 -1.31
N GLY A 388 18.97 0.08 -0.73
CA GLY A 388 17.64 -0.18 -1.26
C GLY A 388 17.04 -1.54 -0.89
N THR A 389 17.76 -2.40 -0.17
CA THR A 389 17.17 -3.63 0.39
C THR A 389 16.41 -3.33 1.68
N LEU A 390 15.45 -4.18 2.03
CA LEU A 390 14.64 -4.00 3.23
C LEU A 390 15.49 -4.05 4.51
N THR A 391 15.19 -3.17 5.44
CA THR A 391 15.62 -3.29 6.82
C THR A 391 14.78 -4.35 7.55
N THR A 392 15.12 -4.68 8.80
CA THR A 392 14.28 -5.54 9.64
C THR A 392 12.87 -4.94 9.82
N LEU A 393 12.79 -3.62 10.03
CA LEU A 393 11.52 -2.90 10.09
C LEU A 393 10.76 -2.93 8.75
N GLY A 394 11.48 -2.81 7.63
CA GLY A 394 10.92 -2.93 6.29
C GLY A 394 10.31 -4.31 6.04
N ASN A 395 10.98 -5.38 6.49
CA ASN A 395 10.42 -6.73 6.44
C ASN A 395 9.17 -6.88 7.32
N ASP A 396 9.14 -6.28 8.51
CA ASP A 396 7.95 -6.30 9.34
C ASP A 396 6.80 -5.55 8.66
N TYR A 397 7.04 -4.35 8.12
CA TYR A 397 6.02 -3.60 7.40
C TYR A 397 5.48 -4.36 6.18
N ARG A 398 6.36 -5.06 5.44
CA ARG A 398 5.98 -5.95 4.35
C ARG A 398 5.00 -7.03 4.81
N ASN A 399 5.25 -7.65 5.95
CA ASN A 399 4.49 -8.78 6.47
C ASN A 399 3.22 -8.38 7.24
N LEU A 400 3.18 -7.18 7.82
CA LEU A 400 2.04 -6.67 8.57
C LEU A 400 0.95 -6.12 7.65
N GLY A 401 -0.30 -6.15 8.13
CA GLY A 401 -1.43 -5.48 7.48
C GLY A 401 -1.89 -6.07 6.15
N ASN A 402 -1.41 -7.24 5.77
CA ASN A 402 -1.88 -7.92 4.56
C ASN A 402 -3.20 -8.65 4.82
N PRO A 403 -4.12 -8.70 3.85
CA PRO A 403 -5.32 -9.51 3.97
C PRO A 403 -4.97 -11.01 4.01
N GLU A 404 -5.74 -11.76 4.78
CA GLU A 404 -5.57 -13.20 4.90
C GLU A 404 -5.67 -13.87 3.52
N GLY A 405 -4.74 -14.79 3.25
CA GLY A 405 -4.66 -15.52 1.98
C GLY A 405 -4.02 -14.75 0.82
N TYR A 406 -3.62 -13.48 1.01
CA TYR A 406 -2.85 -12.76 0.00
C TYR A 406 -1.39 -13.24 -0.01
N ILE A 407 -0.93 -13.64 -1.19
CA ILE A 407 0.46 -14.07 -1.38
C ILE A 407 1.30 -12.87 -1.79
N LEU A 408 2.24 -12.49 -0.92
CA LEU A 408 3.20 -11.44 -1.22
C LEU A 408 4.08 -11.85 -2.40
N PRO A 409 4.34 -10.95 -3.35
CA PRO A 409 5.33 -11.19 -4.40
C PRO A 409 6.73 -11.38 -3.79
N ASN A 410 7.58 -12.19 -4.43
CA ASN A 410 8.97 -12.36 -4.02
C ASN A 410 9.73 -11.04 -4.14
N LEU A 411 10.65 -10.78 -3.22
CA LEU A 411 11.57 -9.64 -3.33
C LEU A 411 12.53 -9.86 -4.52
N MET A 412 12.90 -8.77 -5.19
CA MET A 412 13.92 -8.84 -6.23
C MET A 412 15.27 -9.22 -5.61
N GLY A 413 15.83 -10.34 -6.05
CA GLY A 413 17.07 -10.89 -5.52
C GLY A 413 16.90 -11.99 -4.48
N GLU A 414 15.68 -12.33 -4.06
CA GLU A 414 15.38 -13.66 -3.55
C GLU A 414 15.46 -14.62 -4.75
N ILE A 415 16.61 -15.27 -4.88
CA ILE A 415 16.74 -16.42 -5.76
C ILE A 415 15.82 -17.47 -5.14
N GLU A 416 14.80 -17.92 -5.89
CA GLU A 416 14.16 -19.19 -5.50
C GLU A 416 15.29 -20.19 -5.33
N PRO A 417 15.43 -20.85 -4.15
CA PRO A 417 16.45 -21.86 -4.00
C PRO A 417 16.26 -22.84 -5.16
N SER A 418 17.25 -22.93 -6.01
CA SER A 418 17.28 -24.00 -7.02
C SER A 418 17.11 -25.30 -6.24
N ILE A 419 16.24 -26.18 -6.68
CA ILE A 419 15.95 -27.48 -6.04
C ILE A 419 17.23 -28.34 -5.90
N GLU A 420 18.37 -27.83 -6.31
CA GLU A 420 19.70 -28.46 -6.27
C GLU A 420 20.66 -27.88 -5.23
N ASP A 421 20.32 -26.80 -4.54
CA ASP A 421 21.12 -26.36 -3.40
C ASP A 421 20.68 -27.18 -2.17
N GLU A 422 21.47 -28.22 -1.90
CA GLU A 422 21.46 -28.96 -0.66
C GLU A 422 21.44 -27.94 0.49
N TYR A 423 20.37 -27.87 1.25
CA TYR A 423 20.23 -27.04 2.45
C TYR A 423 21.43 -27.37 3.35
N VAL A 424 22.43 -26.52 3.34
CA VAL A 424 23.42 -26.48 4.40
C VAL A 424 22.69 -25.78 5.55
N ASP A 425 22.08 -26.58 6.39
CA ASP A 425 21.55 -26.12 7.66
C ASP A 425 22.66 -25.34 8.38
N ASP A 426 22.43 -24.05 8.64
CA ASP A 426 23.34 -23.28 9.50
C ASP A 426 23.24 -23.86 10.91
N TYR A 427 24.22 -24.68 11.25
CA TYR A 427 24.34 -25.26 12.58
C TYR A 427 25.06 -24.30 13.50
N VAL A 428 24.47 -24.06 14.66
CA VAL A 428 25.13 -23.36 15.76
C VAL A 428 25.46 -24.36 16.86
N ASN A 429 26.68 -24.24 17.41
CA ASN A 429 27.08 -25.01 18.57
C ASN A 429 26.47 -24.43 19.83
N VAL A 430 25.59 -25.16 20.47
CA VAL A 430 24.97 -24.77 21.74
C VAL A 430 25.51 -25.65 22.86
N MET A 431 25.94 -25.01 23.94
CA MET A 431 26.39 -25.72 25.14
C MET A 431 25.21 -26.02 26.05
N ILE A 432 24.85 -27.30 26.17
CA ILE A 432 23.77 -27.77 27.04
C ILE A 432 24.36 -28.69 28.10
N ASN A 433 24.26 -28.33 29.36
CA ASN A 433 24.82 -29.11 30.46
C ASN A 433 26.30 -29.48 30.29
N GLY A 434 27.11 -28.57 29.74
CA GLY A 434 28.51 -28.77 29.51
C GLY A 434 28.84 -29.67 28.31
N ARG A 435 27.86 -30.02 27.47
CA ARG A 435 28.07 -30.73 26.20
C ARG A 435 27.75 -29.76 25.04
N SER A 436 28.58 -29.80 24.02
CA SER A 436 28.35 -29.05 22.79
C SER A 436 27.46 -29.87 21.88
N GLU A 437 26.32 -29.27 21.44
CA GLU A 437 25.40 -29.86 20.47
C GLU A 437 25.25 -28.94 19.28
N ASN A 438 25.29 -29.48 18.06
CA ASN A 438 25.01 -28.77 16.84
C ASN A 438 23.50 -28.72 16.64
N VAL A 439 22.95 -27.54 16.60
CA VAL A 439 21.52 -27.31 16.38
C VAL A 439 21.30 -26.42 15.15
N VAL A 440 20.28 -26.71 14.38
CA VAL A 440 19.87 -25.87 13.24
C VAL A 440 19.40 -24.53 13.75
N LEU A 441 19.94 -23.44 13.21
CA LEU A 441 19.56 -22.09 13.57
C LEU A 441 18.05 -21.86 13.33
N GLY A 442 17.34 -21.41 14.37
CA GLY A 442 15.88 -21.20 14.31
C GLY A 442 15.04 -22.45 14.61
N SER A 443 15.65 -23.63 14.79
CA SER A 443 14.92 -24.83 15.23
C SER A 443 14.55 -24.78 16.72
N LYS A 444 13.49 -25.50 17.10
CA LYS A 444 13.15 -25.73 18.50
C LYS A 444 13.86 -27.00 18.99
N PHE A 445 14.33 -26.97 20.23
CA PHE A 445 14.77 -28.20 20.87
C PHE A 445 13.56 -29.13 21.10
N ASP A 446 13.57 -30.30 20.47
CA ASP A 446 12.47 -31.27 20.62
C ASP A 446 12.41 -31.84 22.04
N LYS A 447 13.57 -31.95 22.69
CA LYS A 447 13.68 -32.42 24.06
C LYS A 447 15.03 -32.04 24.67
N ILE A 448 15.01 -31.27 25.73
CA ILE A 448 16.18 -31.06 26.61
C ILE A 448 15.89 -31.82 27.89
N ASP A 449 16.70 -32.83 28.18
CA ASP A 449 16.58 -33.60 29.42
C ASP A 449 16.84 -32.71 30.64
N THR A 450 15.89 -32.75 31.59
CA THR A 450 16.02 -32.00 32.84
C THR A 450 17.24 -32.50 33.60
N PRO A 451 18.21 -31.64 33.92
CA PRO A 451 19.40 -32.05 34.67
C PRO A 451 19.01 -32.48 36.09
N VAL A 452 19.54 -33.63 36.52
CA VAL A 452 19.32 -34.13 37.87
C VAL A 452 20.60 -33.99 38.67
N LYS A 453 20.50 -33.35 39.86
CA LYS A 453 21.57 -33.22 40.81
C LYS A 453 21.02 -33.44 42.20
N ASP A 454 21.62 -34.40 42.95
CA ASP A 454 21.18 -34.72 44.30
C ASP A 454 21.16 -33.51 45.22
N GLY A 455 20.03 -33.28 45.88
CA GLY A 455 19.83 -32.16 46.80
C GLY A 455 19.43 -30.82 46.12
N TYR A 456 19.20 -30.79 44.82
CA TYR A 456 18.80 -29.61 44.07
C TYR A 456 17.47 -29.83 43.33
N VAL A 457 16.68 -28.77 43.22
CA VAL A 457 15.45 -28.74 42.37
C VAL A 457 15.77 -27.91 41.16
N PHE A 458 15.52 -28.47 39.97
CA PHE A 458 15.68 -27.73 38.70
C PHE A 458 14.65 -26.61 38.63
N SER A 459 15.10 -25.35 38.44
CA SER A 459 14.25 -24.17 38.44
C SER A 459 13.88 -23.68 37.02
N GLY A 460 14.50 -24.21 35.96
CA GLY A 460 14.23 -23.86 34.57
C GLY A 460 15.48 -23.71 33.71
N TRP A 461 15.28 -23.62 32.42
CA TRP A 461 16.31 -23.25 31.46
C TRP A 461 16.31 -21.73 31.29
N TYR A 462 17.47 -21.13 31.31
CA TYR A 462 17.68 -19.69 31.13
C TYR A 462 18.63 -19.49 29.95
N SER A 463 18.34 -18.54 29.08
CA SER A 463 19.31 -18.06 28.10
C SER A 463 20.07 -16.89 28.72
N ASP A 464 21.40 -16.97 28.81
CA ASP A 464 22.21 -15.81 29.08
C ASP A 464 22.24 -14.97 27.79
N VAL A 465 21.60 -13.84 27.82
CA VAL A 465 21.72 -12.82 26.79
C VAL A 465 22.89 -11.95 27.19
N TYR A 466 24.06 -12.15 26.55
CA TYR A 466 25.17 -11.22 26.63
C TYR A 466 25.07 -10.16 25.56
#